data_d962f3dd806142f736b5a2891e943c33
#
_entry.id   d962f3dd806142f736b5a2891e943c33
#
_cell.length_a   1.000
_cell.length_b   1.000
_cell.length_c   1.000
_cell.angle_alpha   90.00
_cell.angle_beta   90.00
_cell.angle_gamma   90.00
#
_symmetry.space_group_name_H-M   'P 1'
#
loop_
_entity.id
_entity.type
_entity.pdbx_description
1 polymer ?
#
loop_
_entity_poly.entity_id
_entity_poly.type
_entity_poly.pdbx_seq_one_letter_code
_entity_poly.pdbx_strand_id
1 'polypeptide(L)'
;PEVVKVVELDETSRVQQVNDGCFSSLDAVPTHALTLTIPTLVKPPHLFCIVPGPLKAKAIKYTLENEITPEYPSTILREHPDARLFVDKDSAALL
;
A
#
# COMPACT_ATOMS: atom_id res chain seq x y z
N PRO A 1 10.58 17.81 -8.00
CA PRO A 1 9.59 17.00 -7.26
C PRO A 1 10.20 16.46 -5.97
N GLU A 2 9.36 16.35 -4.96
CA GLU A 2 9.77 15.80 -3.68
C GLU A 2 10.10 14.31 -3.80
N VAL A 3 11.16 13.89 -3.12
CA VAL A 3 11.55 12.48 -3.02
C VAL A 3 10.96 11.86 -1.75
N VAL A 4 10.95 12.63 -0.67
CA VAL A 4 10.42 12.23 0.64
C VAL A 4 9.43 13.29 1.10
N LYS A 5 8.33 12.87 1.70
CA LYS A 5 7.37 13.80 2.31
C LYS A 5 6.78 13.27 3.60
N VAL A 6 6.24 14.18 4.41
CA VAL A 6 5.45 13.84 5.59
C VAL A 6 4.01 13.61 5.16
N VAL A 7 3.43 12.50 5.60
CA VAL A 7 2.02 12.18 5.32
C VAL A 7 1.27 11.94 6.63
N GLU A 8 0.00 12.30 6.64
CA GLU A 8 -0.90 11.91 7.73
C GLU A 8 -1.37 10.48 7.48
N LEU A 9 -1.27 9.65 8.51
CA LEU A 9 -1.73 8.26 8.44
C LEU A 9 -3.23 8.20 8.70
N ASP A 10 -3.96 7.45 7.87
CA ASP A 10 -5.36 7.20 8.12
C ASP A 10 -5.55 6.20 9.27
N GLU A 11 -6.78 6.12 9.79
CA GLU A 11 -7.07 5.24 10.92
C GLU A 11 -6.85 3.77 10.56
N THR A 12 -7.20 3.37 9.36
CA THR A 12 -7.02 1.99 8.89
C THR A 12 -5.55 1.58 8.93
N SER A 13 -4.65 2.45 8.45
CA SER A 13 -3.20 2.19 8.48
C SER A 13 -2.68 2.12 9.92
N ARG A 14 -3.16 2.99 10.79
CA ARG A 14 -2.75 3.00 12.21
C ARG A 14 -3.22 1.73 12.93
N VAL A 15 -4.45 1.32 12.69
CA VAL A 15 -5.00 0.07 13.25
C VAL A 15 -4.20 -1.14 12.75
N GLN A 16 -3.83 -1.15 11.48
CA GLN A 16 -3.00 -2.22 10.93
C GLN A 16 -1.68 -2.36 11.68
N GLN A 17 -1.04 -1.26 12.06
CA GLN A 17 0.22 -1.31 12.80
C GLN A 17 0.04 -1.92 14.19
N VAL A 18 -1.09 -1.68 14.84
CA VAL A 18 -1.43 -2.35 16.10
C VAL A 18 -1.61 -3.86 15.87
N ASN A 19 -2.36 -4.24 14.85
CA ASN A 19 -2.61 -5.64 14.51
C ASN A 19 -1.33 -6.38 14.14
N ASP A 20 -0.38 -5.70 13.52
CA ASP A 20 0.93 -6.27 13.15
C ASP A 20 1.90 -6.33 14.35
N GLY A 21 1.47 -5.88 15.52
CA GLY A 21 2.29 -5.95 16.74
C GLY A 21 3.35 -4.85 16.87
N CYS A 22 3.29 -3.81 16.03
CA CYS A 22 4.26 -2.72 16.07
C CYS A 22 4.06 -1.78 17.25
N PHE A 23 2.81 -1.64 17.71
CA PHE A 23 2.43 -0.78 18.83
C PHE A 23 1.38 -1.49 19.70
N SER A 24 1.38 -1.17 21.00
CA SER A 24 0.48 -1.82 21.95
C SER A 24 -0.98 -1.31 21.86
N SER A 25 -1.18 -0.09 21.39
CA SER A 25 -2.51 0.51 21.26
C SER A 25 -2.53 1.55 20.15
N LEU A 26 -3.73 1.92 19.70
CA LEU A 26 -3.90 2.93 18.65
C LEU A 26 -3.31 4.29 19.06
N ASP A 27 -3.45 4.66 20.36
CA ASP A 27 -2.93 5.94 20.85
C ASP A 27 -1.39 6.01 20.78
N ALA A 28 -0.70 4.87 20.78
CA ALA A 28 0.75 4.80 20.68
C ALA A 28 1.23 4.95 19.22
N VAL A 29 0.35 4.78 18.23
CA VAL A 29 0.72 4.89 16.82
C VAL A 29 0.85 6.36 16.43
N PRO A 30 1.98 6.78 15.82
CA PRO A 30 2.11 8.15 15.30
C PRO A 30 1.00 8.48 14.31
N THR A 31 0.62 9.76 14.27
CA THR A 31 -0.39 10.25 13.31
C THR A 31 0.20 10.59 11.96
N HIS A 32 1.51 10.79 11.89
CA HIS A 32 2.23 11.16 10.67
C HIS A 32 3.44 10.26 10.46
N ALA A 33 3.86 10.14 9.22
CA ALA A 33 5.05 9.38 8.87
C ALA A 33 5.79 10.04 7.72
N LEU A 34 7.08 9.70 7.58
CA LEU A 34 7.86 10.04 6.39
C LEU A 34 7.68 8.92 5.38
N THR A 35 7.48 9.30 4.12
CA THR A 35 7.37 8.33 3.03
C THR A 35 8.12 8.82 1.80
N LEU A 36 8.55 7.88 0.96
CA LEU A 36 8.98 8.21 -0.39
C LEU A 36 7.74 8.61 -1.20
N THR A 37 7.92 9.55 -2.11
CA THR A 37 6.81 9.95 -2.99
C THR A 37 6.51 8.87 -4.02
N ILE A 38 5.27 8.83 -4.52
CA ILE A 38 4.85 7.82 -5.50
C ILE A 38 5.74 7.84 -6.76
N PRO A 39 6.06 8.99 -7.38
CA PRO A 39 6.97 8.97 -8.53
C PRO A 39 8.33 8.34 -8.22
N THR A 40 8.85 8.53 -7.00
CA THR A 40 10.11 7.93 -6.57
C THR A 40 9.98 6.40 -6.42
N LEU A 41 8.87 5.93 -5.82
CA LEU A 41 8.63 4.51 -5.59
C LEU A 41 8.49 3.72 -6.89
N VAL A 42 7.89 4.31 -7.93
CA VAL A 42 7.65 3.64 -9.20
C VAL A 42 8.75 3.86 -10.24
N LYS A 43 9.79 4.63 -9.89
CA LYS A 43 10.90 4.93 -10.79
C LYS A 43 11.77 3.71 -11.15
N PRO A 44 12.04 2.74 -10.26
CA PRO A 44 12.87 1.59 -10.61
C PRO A 44 12.31 0.82 -11.81
N PRO A 45 13.17 0.25 -12.68
CA PRO A 45 12.73 -0.47 -13.87
C PRO A 45 11.99 -1.78 -13.56
N HIS A 46 12.22 -2.35 -12.38
CA HIS A 46 11.59 -3.59 -11.93
C HIS A 46 11.01 -3.39 -10.55
N LEU A 47 9.73 -3.71 -10.37
CA LEU A 47 9.06 -3.65 -9.07
C LEU A 47 8.50 -5.03 -8.70
N PHE A 48 8.72 -5.41 -7.45
CA PHE A 48 8.15 -6.63 -6.87
C PHE A 48 7.29 -6.24 -5.69
N CYS A 49 5.99 -6.53 -5.77
CA CYS A 49 5.03 -6.20 -4.73
C CYS A 49 4.48 -7.50 -4.14
N ILE A 50 4.79 -7.76 -2.89
CA ILE A 50 4.42 -9.00 -2.20
C ILE A 50 3.35 -8.68 -1.17
N VAL A 51 2.14 -9.23 -1.35
CA VAL A 51 0.97 -8.86 -0.55
C VAL A 51 0.24 -10.12 -0.08
N PRO A 52 0.58 -10.65 1.10
CA PRO A 52 -0.11 -11.82 1.65
C PRO A 52 -1.28 -11.46 2.56
N GLY A 53 -2.20 -12.40 2.72
CA GLY A 53 -3.19 -12.40 3.78
C GLY A 53 -4.54 -11.78 3.41
N PRO A 54 -5.60 -12.18 4.14
CA PRO A 54 -6.97 -11.78 3.82
C PRO A 54 -7.27 -10.30 4.07
N LEU A 55 -6.52 -9.64 4.95
CA LEU A 55 -6.72 -8.22 5.25
C LEU A 55 -6.41 -7.31 4.07
N LYS A 56 -5.69 -7.82 3.07
CA LYS A 56 -5.32 -7.07 1.86
C LYS A 56 -6.20 -7.38 0.66
N ALA A 57 -7.19 -8.26 0.79
CA ALA A 57 -8.02 -8.68 -0.34
C ALA A 57 -8.72 -7.51 -1.04
N LYS A 58 -9.29 -6.57 -0.28
CA LYS A 58 -9.91 -5.38 -0.86
C LYS A 58 -8.91 -4.48 -1.58
N ALA A 59 -7.74 -4.28 -0.99
CA ALA A 59 -6.70 -3.46 -1.59
C ALA A 59 -6.19 -4.06 -2.90
N ILE A 60 -6.05 -5.38 -2.97
CA ILE A 60 -5.68 -6.09 -4.20
C ILE A 60 -6.76 -5.90 -5.27
N LYS A 61 -8.03 -6.05 -4.92
CA LYS A 61 -9.13 -5.82 -5.84
C LYS A 61 -9.10 -4.41 -6.42
N TYR A 62 -8.97 -3.38 -5.56
CA TYR A 62 -8.90 -2.00 -6.01
C TYR A 62 -7.67 -1.75 -6.89
N THR A 63 -6.53 -2.31 -6.54
CA THR A 63 -5.29 -2.17 -7.32
C THR A 63 -5.46 -2.67 -8.75
N LEU A 64 -6.13 -3.80 -8.93
CA LEU A 64 -6.24 -4.46 -10.24
C LEU A 64 -7.49 -4.06 -11.04
N GLU A 65 -8.58 -3.67 -10.37
CA GLU A 65 -9.87 -3.52 -11.04
C GLU A 65 -10.41 -2.09 -11.04
N ASN A 66 -9.96 -1.23 -10.12
CA ASN A 66 -10.42 0.17 -10.07
C ASN A 66 -9.71 1.04 -11.09
N GLU A 67 -10.27 2.23 -11.33
CA GLU A 67 -9.57 3.26 -12.09
C GLU A 67 -8.26 3.63 -11.41
N ILE A 68 -7.25 3.99 -12.22
CA ILE A 68 -5.98 4.49 -11.69
C ILE A 68 -6.24 5.88 -11.13
N THR A 69 -6.14 6.03 -9.82
CA THR A 69 -6.49 7.27 -9.11
C THR A 69 -5.63 7.45 -7.86
N PRO A 70 -5.30 8.70 -7.49
CA PRO A 70 -4.60 8.97 -6.22
C PRO A 70 -5.37 8.57 -4.96
N GLU A 71 -6.70 8.40 -5.05
CA GLU A 71 -7.50 7.90 -3.93
C GLU A 71 -7.08 6.49 -3.53
N TYR A 72 -6.68 5.68 -4.50
CA TYR A 72 -6.10 4.36 -4.29
C TYR A 72 -4.71 4.32 -4.92
N PRO A 73 -3.69 4.82 -4.21
CA PRO A 73 -2.35 5.02 -4.80
C PRO A 73 -1.72 3.78 -5.42
N SER A 74 -2.03 2.59 -4.90
CA SER A 74 -1.50 1.34 -5.43
C SER A 74 -1.93 1.06 -6.87
N THR A 75 -3.00 1.70 -7.35
CA THR A 75 -3.46 1.54 -8.73
C THR A 75 -2.44 2.03 -9.76
N ILE A 76 -1.51 2.91 -9.36
CA ILE A 76 -0.44 3.39 -10.24
C ILE A 76 0.48 2.25 -10.72
N LEU A 77 0.55 1.15 -9.98
CA LEU A 77 1.36 -0.01 -10.37
C LEU A 77 0.97 -0.55 -11.75
N ARG A 78 -0.27 -0.38 -12.18
CA ARG A 78 -0.72 -0.83 -13.50
C ARG A 78 -0.14 -0.02 -14.65
N GLU A 79 0.40 1.17 -14.38
CA GLU A 79 1.10 1.98 -15.39
C GLU A 79 2.58 1.63 -15.49
N HIS A 80 3.11 0.87 -14.54
CA HIS A 80 4.52 0.50 -14.54
C HIS A 80 4.79 -0.60 -15.58
N PRO A 81 5.87 -0.50 -16.38
CA PRO A 81 6.15 -1.47 -17.44
C PRO A 81 6.56 -2.86 -16.93
N ASP A 82 7.08 -2.97 -15.72
CA ASP A 82 7.48 -4.27 -15.13
C ASP A 82 7.26 -4.29 -13.63
N ALA A 83 6.01 -4.14 -13.21
CA ALA A 83 5.60 -4.35 -11.83
C ALA A 83 4.96 -5.72 -11.70
N ARG A 84 5.47 -6.52 -10.75
CA ARG A 84 4.99 -7.88 -10.49
C ARG A 84 4.35 -7.94 -9.12
N LEU A 85 3.11 -8.42 -9.10
CA LEU A 85 2.33 -8.55 -7.87
C LEU A 85 2.26 -10.02 -7.47
N PHE A 86 2.77 -10.31 -6.27
CA PHE A 86 2.74 -11.65 -5.70
C PHE A 86 1.70 -11.69 -4.59
N VAL A 87 0.68 -12.51 -4.75
CA VAL A 87 -0.43 -12.65 -3.80
C VAL A 87 -0.58 -14.12 -3.42
N ASP A 88 -1.19 -14.36 -2.26
CA ASP A 88 -1.63 -15.71 -1.88
C ASP A 88 -3.13 -15.88 -2.15
N LYS A 89 -3.63 -17.06 -1.85
CA LYS A 89 -5.04 -17.40 -2.03
C LYS A 89 -5.95 -16.45 -1.24
N ASP A 90 -5.54 -16.05 -0.04
CA ASP A 90 -6.36 -15.21 0.84
C ASP A 90 -6.39 -13.75 0.38
N SER A 91 -5.25 -13.19 -0.01
CA SER A 91 -5.22 -11.81 -0.53
C SER A 91 -5.88 -11.68 -1.91
N ALA A 92 -5.95 -12.76 -2.68
CA ALA A 92 -6.60 -12.80 -3.98
C ALA A 92 -8.08 -13.21 -3.90
N ALA A 93 -8.65 -13.38 -2.71
CA ALA A 93 -9.98 -13.98 -2.53
C ALA A 93 -11.13 -13.18 -3.18
N LEU A 94 -10.96 -11.88 -3.41
CA LEU A 94 -11.99 -11.03 -4.01
C LEU A 94 -11.81 -10.80 -5.52
N LEU A 95 -10.82 -11.41 -6.11
CA LEU A 95 -10.59 -11.34 -7.57
C LEU A 95 -11.52 -12.25 -8.34
#